data_e1e2bce7d9c1045c3f752eef2c0e0c7d
#
_entry.id   e1e2bce7d9c1045c3f752eef2c0e0c7d
#
_cell.length_a   1.000
_cell.length_b   1.000
_cell.length_c   1.000
_cell.angle_alpha   90.00
_cell.angle_beta   90.00
_cell.angle_gamma   90.00
#
_symmetry.space_group_name_H-M   'P 1'
#
loop_
_entity.id
_entity.type
_entity.pdbx_description
1 polymer ?
#
loop_
_entity_poly.entity_id
_entity_poly.type
_entity_poly.pdbx_seq_one_letter_code
_entity_poly.pdbx_strand_id
1 'polypeptide(L)'
;IPVVGESIVQWLWGGFSVDNATLNRFFSLHYLLPFAIAGLALVHLVLLHQNGSTNPLGIESNVDKISFYPYFYVKDLLGFVTLMAFFTFFVYFQPNTLGHPDNYIPANPMVTPAHIVPEWYFLPFYAVLRSIPDKLGGVLAMGAAILIMLTIPFTNSSEIRSSYFRPIYTKIFWFFAADCLILMWIGQNVVESPYVEIGQIATVIYFAYFIIVIPFFGHFERYLLRMKV
;
A
#
# COMPACT_ATOMS: atom_id res chain seq x y z
N ILE A 1 -16.32 -12.19 -12.15
CA ILE A 1 -17.16 -12.70 -11.03
C ILE A 1 -18.28 -13.53 -11.65
N PRO A 2 -18.40 -14.81 -11.30
CA PRO A 2 -19.47 -15.64 -11.83
C PRO A 2 -20.87 -15.05 -11.56
N VAL A 3 -21.81 -15.24 -12.50
CA VAL A 3 -23.23 -14.87 -12.40
C VAL A 3 -23.49 -13.36 -12.44
N VAL A 4 -22.79 -12.55 -11.62
CA VAL A 4 -23.09 -11.11 -11.46
C VAL A 4 -22.03 -10.18 -12.07
N GLY A 5 -20.94 -10.72 -12.59
CA GLY A 5 -19.81 -9.92 -13.08
C GLY A 5 -20.18 -8.95 -14.20
N GLU A 6 -20.95 -9.42 -15.17
CA GLU A 6 -21.40 -8.59 -16.30
C GLU A 6 -22.31 -7.44 -15.83
N SER A 7 -23.23 -7.72 -14.93
CA SER A 7 -24.11 -6.70 -14.35
C SER A 7 -23.33 -5.65 -13.55
N ILE A 8 -22.30 -6.07 -12.82
CA ILE A 8 -21.42 -5.16 -12.06
C ILE A 8 -20.62 -4.27 -13.04
N VAL A 9 -20.12 -4.85 -14.14
CA VAL A 9 -19.37 -4.10 -15.15
C VAL A 9 -20.27 -3.05 -15.82
N GLN A 10 -21.47 -3.41 -16.24
CA GLN A 10 -22.43 -2.48 -16.85
C GLN A 10 -22.85 -1.37 -15.85
N TRP A 11 -23.06 -1.73 -14.60
CA TRP A 11 -23.37 -0.77 -13.55
C TRP A 11 -22.20 0.20 -13.30
N LEU A 12 -20.97 -0.31 -13.26
CA LEU A 12 -19.77 0.50 -13.03
C LEU A 12 -19.48 1.43 -14.20
N TRP A 13 -19.57 0.92 -15.42
CA TRP A 13 -19.38 1.73 -16.63
C TRP A 13 -20.53 2.71 -16.88
N GLY A 14 -21.75 2.36 -16.46
CA GLY A 14 -22.97 3.11 -16.77
C GLY A 14 -23.46 2.93 -18.20
N GLY A 15 -23.08 1.83 -18.83
CA GLY A 15 -23.38 1.47 -20.21
C GLY A 15 -22.59 0.25 -20.64
N PHE A 16 -22.47 0.06 -21.95
CA PHE A 16 -21.81 -1.12 -22.54
C PHE A 16 -20.32 -0.91 -22.85
N SER A 17 -19.80 0.29 -22.63
CA SER A 17 -18.39 0.65 -22.82
C SER A 17 -17.96 1.73 -21.86
N VAL A 18 -16.63 1.91 -21.67
CA VAL A 18 -16.08 3.04 -20.94
C VAL A 18 -16.26 4.30 -21.77
N ASP A 19 -17.14 5.20 -21.35
CA ASP A 19 -17.50 6.42 -22.03
C ASP A 19 -17.83 7.54 -21.04
N ASN A 20 -18.51 8.59 -21.48
CA ASN A 20 -18.85 9.78 -20.70
C ASN A 20 -19.52 9.45 -19.34
N ALA A 21 -20.42 8.47 -19.28
CA ALA A 21 -21.07 8.05 -18.06
C ALA A 21 -20.05 7.52 -17.02
N THR A 22 -19.05 6.78 -17.46
CA THR A 22 -17.97 6.28 -16.62
C THR A 22 -17.10 7.42 -16.10
N LEU A 23 -16.66 8.31 -17.00
CA LEU A 23 -15.81 9.45 -16.67
C LEU A 23 -16.46 10.38 -15.64
N ASN A 24 -17.75 10.71 -15.80
CA ASN A 24 -18.47 11.60 -14.91
C ASN A 24 -18.59 11.05 -13.49
N ARG A 25 -18.89 9.76 -13.34
CA ARG A 25 -19.03 9.17 -12.00
C ARG A 25 -17.69 9.04 -11.29
N PHE A 26 -16.61 8.70 -12.00
CA PHE A 26 -15.26 8.68 -11.40
C PHE A 26 -14.75 10.09 -11.12
N PHE A 27 -15.05 11.07 -11.94
CA PHE A 27 -14.75 12.48 -11.66
C PHE A 27 -15.44 12.94 -10.36
N SER A 28 -16.71 12.62 -10.19
CA SER A 28 -17.49 12.99 -8.98
C SER A 28 -16.88 12.36 -7.72
N LEU A 29 -16.49 11.08 -7.79
CA LEU A 29 -15.82 10.39 -6.69
C LEU A 29 -14.43 10.99 -6.40
N HIS A 30 -13.65 11.28 -7.44
CA HIS A 30 -12.33 11.88 -7.30
C HIS A 30 -12.38 13.30 -6.72
N TYR A 31 -13.48 14.01 -6.94
CA TYR A 31 -13.72 15.32 -6.29
C TYR A 31 -14.11 15.17 -4.81
N LEU A 32 -14.98 14.22 -4.48
CA LEU A 32 -15.53 14.03 -3.14
C LEU A 32 -14.54 13.33 -2.18
N LEU A 33 -13.89 12.27 -2.63
CA LEU A 33 -13.08 11.40 -1.75
C LEU A 33 -11.90 12.12 -1.08
N PRO A 34 -11.17 13.06 -1.70
CA PRO A 34 -10.11 13.82 -1.02
C PRO A 34 -10.61 14.57 0.22
N PHE A 35 -11.80 15.15 0.16
CA PHE A 35 -12.38 15.83 1.33
C PHE A 35 -12.79 14.85 2.43
N ALA A 36 -13.32 13.69 2.05
CA ALA A 36 -13.61 12.62 3.00
C ALA A 36 -12.33 12.12 3.68
N ILE A 37 -11.23 11.94 2.92
CA ILE A 37 -9.92 11.56 3.45
C ILE A 37 -9.38 12.63 4.40
N ALA A 38 -9.49 13.90 4.04
CA ALA A 38 -9.08 15.01 4.93
C ALA A 38 -9.85 14.98 6.25
N GLY A 39 -11.18 14.79 6.20
CA GLY A 39 -12.01 14.63 7.39
C GLY A 39 -11.61 13.43 8.25
N LEU A 40 -11.36 12.28 7.62
CA LEU A 40 -10.88 11.07 8.32
C LEU A 40 -9.49 11.26 8.93
N ALA A 41 -8.59 12.00 8.28
CA ALA A 41 -7.28 12.33 8.84
C ALA A 41 -7.41 13.16 10.13
N LEU A 42 -8.33 14.13 10.18
CA LEU A 42 -8.62 14.89 11.41
C LEU A 42 -9.13 13.98 12.52
N VAL A 43 -10.08 13.08 12.23
CA VAL A 43 -10.57 12.09 13.20
C VAL A 43 -9.44 11.20 13.69
N HIS A 44 -8.55 10.75 12.78
CA HIS A 44 -7.38 9.94 13.13
C HIS A 44 -6.45 10.65 14.11
N LEU A 45 -6.20 11.95 13.93
CA LEU A 45 -5.40 12.77 14.86
C LEU A 45 -6.09 12.94 16.22
N VAL A 46 -7.41 13.12 16.24
CA VAL A 46 -8.19 13.20 17.50
C VAL A 46 -8.06 11.91 18.30
N LEU A 47 -8.20 10.76 17.64
CA LEU A 47 -8.06 9.44 18.27
C LEU A 47 -6.63 9.18 18.76
N LEU A 48 -5.62 9.58 17.98
CA LEU A 48 -4.22 9.51 18.42
C LEU A 48 -3.99 10.33 19.68
N HIS A 49 -4.58 11.51 19.77
CA HIS A 49 -4.40 12.42 20.89
C HIS A 49 -4.97 11.87 22.21
N GLN A 50 -5.92 10.94 22.17
CA GLN A 50 -6.47 10.29 23.36
C GLN A 50 -5.41 9.44 24.10
N ASN A 51 -4.57 8.71 23.37
CA ASN A 51 -3.57 7.80 23.93
C ASN A 51 -2.14 8.35 23.84
N GLY A 52 -1.93 9.39 23.03
CA GLY A 52 -0.62 9.98 22.76
C GLY A 52 0.23 9.14 21.80
N SER A 53 1.39 9.68 21.44
CA SER A 53 2.36 9.04 20.56
C SER A 53 3.32 8.16 21.35
N THR A 54 3.85 7.12 20.70
CA THR A 54 4.94 6.29 21.21
C THR A 54 6.29 6.82 20.74
N ASN A 55 7.37 6.11 21.03
CA ASN A 55 8.72 6.42 20.58
C ASN A 55 9.30 5.24 19.76
N PRO A 56 10.43 5.43 19.04
CA PRO A 56 11.03 4.37 18.22
C PRO A 56 11.47 3.13 19.00
N LEU A 57 11.74 3.25 20.31
CA LEU A 57 12.12 2.12 21.17
C LEU A 57 10.92 1.35 21.70
N GLY A 58 9.70 1.88 21.59
CA GLY A 58 8.49 1.23 22.09
C GLY A 58 8.41 1.09 23.61
N ILE A 59 9.25 1.81 24.36
CA ILE A 59 9.27 1.84 25.83
C ILE A 59 8.45 3.01 26.37
N GLU A 60 8.09 2.94 27.64
CA GLU A 60 7.38 4.04 28.28
C GLU A 60 8.30 5.26 28.47
N SER A 61 7.85 6.43 28.01
CA SER A 61 8.61 7.67 28.02
C SER A 61 7.99 8.76 28.89
N ASN A 62 7.12 8.41 29.85
CA ASN A 62 6.42 9.38 30.69
C ASN A 62 7.35 10.21 31.59
N VAL A 63 8.53 9.68 31.89
CA VAL A 63 9.55 10.36 32.70
C VAL A 63 10.51 11.23 31.87
N ASP A 64 10.48 11.09 30.53
CA ASP A 64 11.37 11.80 29.61
C ASP A 64 10.56 12.41 28.46
N LYS A 65 9.82 13.46 28.78
CA LYS A 65 8.99 14.20 27.83
C LYS A 65 9.40 15.67 27.79
N ILE A 66 9.38 16.24 26.61
CA ILE A 66 9.55 17.68 26.38
C ILE A 66 8.25 18.27 25.83
N SER A 67 8.09 19.57 25.97
CA SER A 67 6.91 20.28 25.44
C SER A 67 6.81 20.11 23.93
N PHE A 68 5.59 19.98 23.42
CA PHE A 68 5.35 19.92 21.97
C PHE A 68 5.78 21.23 21.30
N TYR A 69 5.38 22.37 21.87
CA TYR A 69 5.82 23.69 21.42
C TYR A 69 7.04 24.15 22.26
N PRO A 70 8.09 24.68 21.62
CA PRO A 70 8.27 24.90 20.19
C PRO A 70 8.89 23.71 19.45
N TYR A 71 9.37 22.67 20.12
CA TYR A 71 10.26 21.65 19.54
C TYR A 71 9.62 20.84 18.43
N PHE A 72 8.54 20.17 18.70
CA PHE A 72 7.88 19.31 17.69
C PHE A 72 7.02 20.12 16.72
N TYR A 73 6.51 21.28 17.14
CA TYR A 73 5.85 22.21 16.24
C TYR A 73 6.79 22.68 15.12
N VAL A 74 7.99 23.14 15.47
CA VAL A 74 8.98 23.60 14.48
C VAL A 74 9.49 22.45 13.61
N LYS A 75 9.68 21.25 14.20
CA LYS A 75 10.10 20.06 13.47
C LYS A 75 9.03 19.60 12.46
N ASP A 76 7.77 19.62 12.84
CA ASP A 76 6.67 19.31 11.93
C ASP A 76 6.56 20.34 10.82
N LEU A 77 6.72 21.63 11.13
CA LEU A 77 6.73 22.71 10.14
C LEU A 77 7.86 22.51 9.12
N LEU A 78 9.08 22.14 9.59
CA LEU A 78 10.19 21.83 8.69
C LEU A 78 9.87 20.66 7.77
N GLY A 79 9.29 19.58 8.31
CA GLY A 79 8.86 18.42 7.54
C GLY A 79 7.82 18.79 6.48
N PHE A 80 6.83 19.59 6.85
CA PHE A 80 5.79 20.07 5.95
C PHE A 80 6.37 20.94 4.83
N VAL A 81 7.21 21.91 5.15
CA VAL A 81 7.83 22.80 4.15
C VAL A 81 8.73 21.98 3.20
N THR A 82 9.49 21.02 3.72
CA THR A 82 10.34 20.15 2.89
C THR A 82 9.50 19.31 1.93
N LEU A 83 8.41 18.70 2.41
CA LEU A 83 7.47 17.95 1.57
C LEU A 83 6.85 18.85 0.50
N MET A 84 6.41 20.04 0.87
CA MET A 84 5.80 20.99 -0.07
C MET A 84 6.80 21.49 -1.11
N ALA A 85 8.07 21.71 -0.74
CA ALA A 85 9.12 22.08 -1.69
C ALA A 85 9.35 20.97 -2.73
N PHE A 86 9.41 19.70 -2.27
CA PHE A 86 9.54 18.53 -3.14
C PHE A 86 8.31 18.36 -4.05
N PHE A 87 7.11 18.45 -3.49
CA PHE A 87 5.85 18.34 -4.22
C PHE A 87 5.71 19.43 -5.29
N THR A 88 5.93 20.70 -4.92
CA THR A 88 5.81 21.83 -5.85
C THR A 88 6.86 21.79 -6.96
N PHE A 89 8.04 21.21 -6.71
CA PHE A 89 9.01 20.98 -7.77
C PHE A 89 8.42 20.14 -8.90
N PHE A 90 7.77 19.01 -8.60
CA PHE A 90 7.13 18.21 -9.64
C PHE A 90 5.95 18.94 -10.30
N VAL A 91 5.11 19.62 -9.49
CA VAL A 91 3.93 20.31 -10.04
C VAL A 91 4.32 21.41 -11.03
N TYR A 92 5.34 22.21 -10.72
CA TYR A 92 5.67 23.38 -11.52
C TYR A 92 6.81 23.16 -12.53
N PHE A 93 7.76 22.30 -12.23
CA PHE A 93 8.96 22.15 -13.07
C PHE A 93 9.01 20.81 -13.81
N GLN A 94 8.36 19.78 -13.30
CA GLN A 94 8.41 18.43 -13.87
C GLN A 94 7.01 17.73 -13.88
N PRO A 95 5.94 18.41 -14.36
CA PRO A 95 4.56 17.90 -14.23
C PRO A 95 4.33 16.55 -14.96
N ASN A 96 5.10 16.27 -16.00
CA ASN A 96 4.91 15.08 -16.85
C ASN A 96 5.83 13.91 -16.48
N THR A 97 6.79 14.10 -15.54
CA THR A 97 7.80 13.09 -15.22
C THR A 97 7.18 11.82 -14.62
N LEU A 98 6.11 11.96 -13.86
CA LEU A 98 5.41 10.84 -13.24
C LEU A 98 4.14 10.42 -14.01
N GLY A 99 3.87 11.06 -15.17
CA GLY A 99 2.73 10.75 -16.02
C GLY A 99 3.02 9.65 -17.03
N HIS A 100 1.97 9.16 -17.69
CA HIS A 100 2.05 8.20 -18.79
C HIS A 100 1.72 8.88 -20.11
N PRO A 101 2.48 8.61 -21.22
CA PRO A 101 2.27 9.24 -22.52
C PRO A 101 0.87 9.02 -23.11
N ASP A 102 0.25 7.89 -22.83
CA ASP A 102 -1.10 7.58 -23.33
C ASP A 102 -2.16 8.58 -22.85
N ASN A 103 -1.91 9.28 -21.74
CA ASN A 103 -2.83 10.28 -21.23
C ASN A 103 -2.97 11.53 -22.12
N TYR A 104 -2.08 11.71 -23.11
CA TYR A 104 -2.17 12.76 -24.12
C TYR A 104 -2.94 12.34 -25.37
N ILE A 105 -3.27 11.04 -25.49
CA ILE A 105 -4.01 10.50 -26.64
C ILE A 105 -5.50 10.65 -26.34
N PRO A 106 -6.31 11.23 -27.26
CA PRO A 106 -7.76 11.27 -27.11
C PRO A 106 -8.32 9.87 -26.91
N ALA A 107 -9.18 9.71 -25.89
CA ALA A 107 -9.77 8.41 -25.57
C ALA A 107 -10.65 7.90 -26.71
N ASN A 108 -10.44 6.65 -27.10
CA ASN A 108 -11.29 5.93 -28.04
C ASN A 108 -11.81 4.64 -27.37
N PRO A 109 -13.12 4.54 -27.07
CA PRO A 109 -13.69 3.38 -26.39
C PRO A 109 -13.58 2.07 -27.21
N MET A 110 -13.31 2.17 -28.52
CA MET A 110 -13.17 1.02 -29.41
C MET A 110 -11.73 0.52 -29.53
N VAL A 111 -10.76 1.21 -28.94
CA VAL A 111 -9.33 0.87 -29.07
C VAL A 111 -8.71 0.77 -27.66
N THR A 112 -8.23 -0.42 -27.33
CA THR A 112 -7.49 -0.65 -26.09
C THR A 112 -5.98 -0.54 -26.35
N PRO A 113 -5.22 0.23 -25.53
CA PRO A 113 -3.77 0.28 -25.65
C PRO A 113 -3.13 -1.11 -25.51
N ALA A 114 -2.02 -1.34 -26.22
CA ALA A 114 -1.36 -2.64 -26.25
C ALA A 114 -0.74 -3.04 -24.89
N HIS A 115 -0.32 -2.06 -24.11
CA HIS A 115 0.28 -2.27 -22.78
C HIS A 115 -0.37 -1.35 -21.78
N ILE A 116 -1.22 -1.92 -20.91
CA ILE A 116 -1.91 -1.19 -19.84
C ILE A 116 -1.29 -1.60 -18.51
N VAL A 117 -0.75 -0.62 -17.80
CA VAL A 117 -0.24 -0.78 -16.43
C VAL A 117 -0.87 0.28 -15.53
N PRO A 118 -1.13 -0.03 -14.26
CA PRO A 118 -1.57 0.96 -13.30
C PRO A 118 -0.42 1.92 -12.94
N GLU A 119 -0.74 2.98 -12.21
CA GLU A 119 0.27 3.86 -11.61
C GLU A 119 1.19 3.09 -10.66
N TRP A 120 2.42 3.62 -10.46
CA TRP A 120 3.51 2.92 -9.77
C TRP A 120 3.12 2.34 -8.41
N TYR A 121 2.26 3.00 -7.64
CA TYR A 121 1.85 2.55 -6.30
C TYR A 121 0.91 1.33 -6.32
N PHE A 122 0.29 1.01 -7.45
CA PHE A 122 -0.52 -0.20 -7.61
C PHE A 122 0.22 -1.36 -8.29
N LEU A 123 1.42 -1.13 -8.82
CA LEU A 123 2.18 -2.14 -9.55
C LEU A 123 2.42 -3.43 -8.75
N PRO A 124 2.74 -3.41 -7.44
CA PRO A 124 2.91 -4.64 -6.66
C PRO A 124 1.64 -5.51 -6.64
N PHE A 125 0.48 -4.89 -6.45
CA PHE A 125 -0.80 -5.59 -6.44
C PHE A 125 -1.19 -6.10 -7.84
N TYR A 126 -0.83 -5.37 -8.86
CA TYR A 126 -1.02 -5.79 -10.25
C TYR A 126 -0.10 -6.98 -10.61
N ALA A 127 1.12 -7.02 -10.08
CA ALA A 127 1.99 -8.18 -10.20
C ALA A 127 1.37 -9.42 -9.55
N VAL A 128 0.81 -9.30 -8.34
CA VAL A 128 0.09 -10.38 -7.65
C VAL A 128 -1.09 -10.88 -8.50
N LEU A 129 -1.90 -9.98 -9.06
CA LEU A 129 -3.01 -10.33 -9.96
C LEU A 129 -2.54 -11.18 -11.13
N ARG A 130 -1.45 -10.76 -11.79
CA ARG A 130 -0.93 -11.40 -12.99
C ARG A 130 -0.16 -12.71 -12.72
N SER A 131 0.28 -12.92 -11.48
CA SER A 131 0.99 -14.13 -11.07
C SER A 131 0.12 -15.39 -11.07
N ILE A 132 -1.21 -15.22 -11.04
CA ILE A 132 -2.17 -16.31 -11.01
C ILE A 132 -2.80 -16.45 -12.39
N PRO A 133 -2.70 -17.63 -13.04
CA PRO A 133 -3.23 -17.82 -14.39
C PRO A 133 -4.76 -17.69 -14.50
N ASP A 134 -5.49 -18.09 -13.44
CA ASP A 134 -6.94 -17.94 -13.39
C ASP A 134 -7.36 -16.50 -13.10
N LYS A 135 -8.24 -15.94 -13.94
CA LYS A 135 -8.69 -14.54 -13.83
C LYS A 135 -9.37 -14.24 -12.50
N LEU A 136 -10.24 -15.12 -12.03
CA LEU A 136 -10.93 -14.94 -10.76
C LEU A 136 -9.96 -15.08 -9.59
N GLY A 137 -9.10 -16.08 -9.63
CA GLY A 137 -8.03 -16.30 -8.66
C GLY A 137 -7.10 -15.09 -8.55
N GLY A 138 -6.71 -14.51 -9.68
CA GLY A 138 -5.88 -13.30 -9.72
C GLY A 138 -6.55 -12.09 -9.04
N VAL A 139 -7.83 -11.85 -9.32
CA VAL A 139 -8.60 -10.76 -8.67
C VAL A 139 -8.74 -10.99 -7.17
N LEU A 140 -9.03 -12.23 -6.76
CA LEU A 140 -9.11 -12.58 -5.33
C LEU A 140 -7.77 -12.40 -4.63
N ALA A 141 -6.67 -12.82 -5.26
CA ALA A 141 -5.33 -12.64 -4.69
C ALA A 141 -4.94 -11.16 -4.58
N MET A 142 -5.24 -10.35 -5.57
CA MET A 142 -5.02 -8.90 -5.50
C MET A 142 -5.81 -8.27 -4.35
N GLY A 143 -7.09 -8.61 -4.22
CA GLY A 143 -7.92 -8.16 -3.09
C GLY A 143 -7.38 -8.66 -1.76
N ALA A 144 -6.99 -9.92 -1.68
CA ALA A 144 -6.38 -10.51 -0.49
C ALA A 144 -5.06 -9.84 -0.12
N ALA A 145 -4.23 -9.45 -1.09
CA ALA A 145 -2.97 -8.75 -0.84
C ALA A 145 -3.18 -7.39 -0.16
N ILE A 146 -4.25 -6.68 -0.49
CA ILE A 146 -4.62 -5.44 0.19
C ILE A 146 -5.19 -5.72 1.59
N LEU A 147 -6.11 -6.68 1.69
CA LEU A 147 -6.86 -6.96 2.92
C LEU A 147 -6.02 -7.71 3.96
N ILE A 148 -4.96 -8.41 3.57
CA ILE A 148 -4.14 -9.20 4.49
C ILE A 148 -3.51 -8.36 5.60
N MET A 149 -3.27 -7.07 5.36
CA MET A 149 -2.76 -6.15 6.37
C MET A 149 -3.72 -6.01 7.57
N LEU A 150 -5.02 -6.22 7.36
CA LEU A 150 -6.02 -6.21 8.44
C LEU A 150 -5.87 -7.42 9.39
N THR A 151 -5.10 -8.43 9.01
CA THR A 151 -4.82 -9.59 9.87
C THR A 151 -3.71 -9.32 10.90
N ILE A 152 -2.87 -8.30 10.69
CA ILE A 152 -1.72 -8.00 11.55
C ILE A 152 -2.08 -7.87 13.04
N PRO A 153 -3.15 -7.18 13.45
CA PRO A 153 -3.53 -7.09 14.85
C PRO A 153 -3.79 -8.45 15.53
N PHE A 154 -4.18 -9.44 14.74
CA PHE A 154 -4.51 -10.79 15.20
C PHE A 154 -3.33 -11.76 15.10
N THR A 155 -2.44 -11.56 14.13
CA THR A 155 -1.30 -12.44 13.84
C THR A 155 -0.02 -12.02 14.55
N ASN A 156 0.14 -10.73 14.83
CA ASN A 156 1.33 -10.23 15.52
C ASN A 156 1.22 -10.48 17.02
N SER A 157 1.82 -11.56 17.48
CA SER A 157 1.84 -11.98 18.88
C SER A 157 3.11 -11.56 19.65
N SER A 158 3.98 -10.73 19.05
CA SER A 158 5.20 -10.25 19.70
C SER A 158 4.91 -9.28 20.85
N GLU A 159 5.56 -9.49 21.98
CA GLU A 159 5.53 -8.60 23.14
C GLU A 159 6.54 -7.45 23.01
N ILE A 160 7.48 -7.56 22.07
CA ILE A 160 8.52 -6.56 21.81
C ILE A 160 7.98 -5.57 20.75
N ARG A 161 7.71 -4.34 21.15
CA ARG A 161 7.11 -3.32 20.28
C ARG A 161 8.07 -2.80 19.21
N SER A 162 9.35 -2.61 19.54
CA SER A 162 10.33 -2.05 18.62
C SER A 162 11.13 -3.13 17.90
N SER A 163 11.24 -2.99 16.57
CA SER A 163 12.11 -3.83 15.75
C SER A 163 13.61 -3.66 16.07
N TYR A 164 13.99 -2.57 16.75
CA TYR A 164 15.36 -2.36 17.22
C TYR A 164 15.86 -3.51 18.11
N PHE A 165 14.98 -4.05 18.92
CA PHE A 165 15.28 -5.19 19.81
C PHE A 165 15.02 -6.57 19.17
N ARG A 166 14.72 -6.60 17.88
CA ARG A 166 14.36 -7.79 17.09
C ARG A 166 15.28 -7.94 15.87
N PRO A 167 16.60 -8.20 16.05
CA PRO A 167 17.58 -8.06 14.99
C PRO A 167 17.36 -9.02 13.81
N ILE A 168 16.84 -10.23 14.05
CA ILE A 168 16.52 -11.20 12.99
C ILE A 168 15.29 -10.74 12.23
N TYR A 169 14.22 -10.39 12.94
CA TYR A 169 12.98 -9.90 12.33
C TYR A 169 13.22 -8.63 11.49
N THR A 170 14.06 -7.71 11.96
CA THR A 170 14.42 -6.52 11.20
C THR A 170 15.04 -6.85 9.84
N LYS A 171 15.91 -7.83 9.76
CA LYS A 171 16.51 -8.27 8.48
C LYS A 171 15.46 -8.88 7.55
N ILE A 172 14.55 -9.69 8.10
CA ILE A 172 13.45 -10.29 7.35
C ILE A 172 12.47 -9.23 6.85
N PHE A 173 12.20 -8.20 7.64
CA PHE A 173 11.40 -7.05 7.20
C PHE A 173 12.03 -6.35 5.98
N TRP A 174 13.34 -6.12 6.00
CA TRP A 174 14.01 -5.51 4.83
C TRP A 174 14.03 -6.42 3.62
N PHE A 175 14.11 -7.74 3.82
CA PHE A 175 13.94 -8.70 2.73
C PHE A 175 12.52 -8.62 2.13
N PHE A 176 11.50 -8.53 2.97
CA PHE A 176 10.12 -8.29 2.53
C PHE A 176 9.96 -6.95 1.80
N ALA A 177 10.60 -5.89 2.29
CA ALA A 177 10.59 -4.59 1.60
C ALA A 177 11.23 -4.69 0.19
N ALA A 178 12.32 -5.44 0.07
CA ALA A 178 12.92 -5.72 -1.24
C ALA A 178 12.00 -6.54 -2.16
N ASP A 179 11.26 -7.51 -1.61
CA ASP A 179 10.25 -8.28 -2.35
C ASP A 179 9.13 -7.38 -2.89
N CYS A 180 8.65 -6.40 -2.10
CA CYS A 180 7.69 -5.41 -2.58
C CYS A 180 8.23 -4.58 -3.76
N LEU A 181 9.52 -4.23 -3.75
CA LEU A 181 10.15 -3.53 -4.87
C LEU A 181 10.28 -4.44 -6.10
N ILE A 182 10.56 -5.72 -5.91
CA ILE A 182 10.56 -6.72 -7.00
C ILE A 182 9.16 -6.83 -7.60
N LEU A 183 8.12 -6.96 -6.77
CA LEU A 183 6.73 -6.99 -7.25
C LEU A 183 6.38 -5.71 -8.02
N MET A 184 6.81 -4.53 -7.56
CA MET A 184 6.61 -3.28 -8.28
C MET A 184 7.28 -3.29 -9.66
N TRP A 185 8.52 -3.75 -9.73
CA TRP A 185 9.25 -3.89 -11.00
C TRP A 185 8.57 -4.90 -11.93
N ILE A 186 8.14 -6.07 -11.43
CA ILE A 186 7.41 -7.08 -12.19
C ILE A 186 6.08 -6.51 -12.72
N GLY A 187 5.34 -5.74 -11.90
CA GLY A 187 4.06 -5.14 -12.30
C GLY A 187 4.15 -4.25 -13.54
N GLN A 188 5.29 -3.64 -13.78
CA GLN A 188 5.53 -2.78 -14.94
C GLN A 188 5.94 -3.55 -16.19
N ASN A 189 6.51 -4.75 -16.04
CA ASN A 189 7.02 -5.54 -17.18
C ASN A 189 5.92 -6.33 -17.91
N VAL A 190 6.24 -6.82 -19.11
CA VAL A 190 5.36 -7.68 -19.89
C VAL A 190 5.08 -9.02 -19.21
N VAL A 191 3.97 -9.68 -19.60
CA VAL A 191 3.57 -10.99 -19.05
C VAL A 191 4.26 -12.12 -19.82
N GLU A 192 5.56 -12.22 -19.66
CA GLU A 192 6.41 -13.21 -20.33
C GLU A 192 7.47 -13.74 -19.36
N SER A 193 8.06 -14.90 -19.70
CA SER A 193 9.22 -15.42 -18.95
C SER A 193 10.41 -14.45 -19.11
N PRO A 194 11.18 -14.15 -18.04
CA PRO A 194 11.13 -14.75 -16.70
C PRO A 194 10.23 -14.00 -15.70
N TYR A 195 9.52 -12.95 -16.13
CA TYR A 195 8.78 -12.06 -15.22
C TYR A 195 7.61 -12.76 -14.53
N VAL A 196 6.96 -13.70 -15.22
CA VAL A 196 5.83 -14.46 -14.63
C VAL A 196 6.30 -15.31 -13.47
N GLU A 197 7.37 -16.07 -13.66
CA GLU A 197 7.91 -16.97 -12.64
C GLU A 197 8.45 -16.20 -11.42
N ILE A 198 9.17 -15.10 -11.66
CA ILE A 198 9.65 -14.23 -10.58
C ILE A 198 8.46 -13.64 -9.82
N GLY A 199 7.43 -13.17 -10.54
CA GLY A 199 6.21 -12.65 -9.94
C GLY A 199 5.47 -13.67 -9.07
N GLN A 200 5.41 -14.94 -9.49
CA GLN A 200 4.83 -16.04 -8.71
C GLN A 200 5.58 -16.28 -7.41
N ILE A 201 6.92 -16.35 -7.48
CA ILE A 201 7.76 -16.54 -6.29
C ILE A 201 7.60 -15.36 -5.33
N ALA A 202 7.70 -14.13 -5.83
CA ALA A 202 7.54 -12.92 -5.03
C ALA A 202 6.14 -12.84 -4.40
N THR A 203 5.10 -13.23 -5.12
CA THR A 203 3.73 -13.29 -4.58
C THR A 203 3.63 -14.29 -3.41
N VAL A 204 4.27 -15.45 -3.51
CA VAL A 204 4.31 -16.42 -2.40
C VAL A 204 5.06 -15.84 -1.20
N ILE A 205 6.19 -15.17 -1.42
CA ILE A 205 6.97 -14.51 -0.34
C ILE A 205 6.12 -13.42 0.32
N TYR A 206 5.42 -12.60 -0.46
CA TYR A 206 4.53 -11.57 0.04
C TYR A 206 3.50 -12.14 1.03
N PHE A 207 2.75 -13.15 0.64
CA PHE A 207 1.74 -13.75 1.53
C PHE A 207 2.34 -14.50 2.71
N ALA A 208 3.46 -15.22 2.48
CA ALA A 208 4.17 -15.93 3.54
C ALA A 208 4.65 -14.99 4.65
N TYR A 209 5.04 -13.78 4.31
CA TYR A 209 5.43 -12.79 5.31
C TYR A 209 4.31 -12.52 6.33
N PHE A 210 3.09 -12.29 5.88
CA PHE A 210 1.96 -12.00 6.77
C PHE A 210 1.43 -13.23 7.49
N ILE A 211 1.34 -14.39 6.80
CA ILE A 211 0.67 -15.58 7.31
C ILE A 211 1.62 -16.45 8.15
N ILE A 212 2.90 -16.46 7.81
CA ILE A 212 3.88 -17.35 8.44
C ILE A 212 4.89 -16.56 9.27
N VAL A 213 5.58 -15.58 8.67
CA VAL A 213 6.72 -14.91 9.30
C VAL A 213 6.28 -14.10 10.52
N ILE A 214 5.25 -13.27 10.39
CA ILE A 214 4.78 -12.45 11.51
C ILE A 214 4.36 -13.30 12.72
N PRO A 215 3.44 -14.28 12.59
CA PRO A 215 3.03 -15.09 13.73
C PRO A 215 4.16 -15.98 14.27
N PHE A 216 4.99 -16.57 13.38
CA PHE A 216 6.12 -17.39 13.81
C PHE A 216 7.08 -16.62 14.70
N PHE A 217 7.55 -15.46 14.26
CA PHE A 217 8.48 -14.66 15.05
C PHE A 217 7.86 -14.13 16.34
N GLY A 218 6.58 -13.77 16.32
CA GLY A 218 5.88 -13.37 17.53
C GLY A 218 5.86 -14.47 18.59
N HIS A 219 5.55 -15.72 18.20
CA HIS A 219 5.55 -16.86 19.11
C HIS A 219 6.97 -17.27 19.55
N PHE A 220 7.91 -17.29 18.61
CA PHE A 220 9.31 -17.63 18.88
C PHE A 220 9.96 -16.68 19.90
N GLU A 221 9.79 -15.39 19.71
CA GLU A 221 10.31 -14.37 20.62
C GLU A 221 9.69 -14.47 22.02
N ARG A 222 8.38 -14.69 22.07
CA ARG A 222 7.68 -14.96 23.36
C ARG A 222 8.21 -16.19 24.06
N TYR A 223 8.47 -17.26 23.33
CA TYR A 223 9.07 -18.47 23.89
C TYR A 223 10.47 -18.19 24.47
N LEU A 224 11.33 -17.47 23.74
CA LEU A 224 12.66 -17.10 24.22
C LEU A 224 12.62 -16.21 25.47
N LEU A 225 11.67 -15.27 25.55
CA LEU A 225 11.51 -14.42 26.74
C LEU A 225 11.13 -15.23 27.98
N ARG A 226 10.28 -16.25 27.82
CA ARG A 226 9.84 -17.13 28.92
C ARG A 226 10.94 -18.08 29.40
N MET A 227 11.90 -18.42 28.56
CA MET A 227 13.02 -19.29 28.95
C MET A 227 14.08 -18.58 29.78
N LYS A 228 14.08 -17.23 29.84
CA LYS A 228 15.04 -16.44 30.64
C LYS A 228 14.54 -16.11 32.02
N VAL A 229 13.37 -16.56 32.41
CA VAL A 229 12.81 -16.48 33.76
C VAL A 229 12.92 -17.84 34.46
#